data_d7281f77a42467662f691a2302e85901
#
_entry.id   d7281f77a42467662f691a2302e85901
#
_cell.length_a   1.000
_cell.length_b   1.000
_cell.length_c   1.000
_cell.angle_alpha   90.00
_cell.angle_beta   90.00
_cell.angle_gamma   90.00
#
_symmetry.space_group_name_H-M   'P 1'
#
loop_
_entity.id
_entity.type
_entity.pdbx_description
1 polymer ?
#
loop_
_entity_poly.entity_id
_entity_poly.type
_entity_poly.pdbx_seq_one_letter_code
_entity_poly.pdbx_strand_id
1 'polypeptide(L)'
;MQHNSHRRWITLAIISFSGGVSFDLAYLRYIYQIPMAKFMGFSNTEIGLIMSTFGIAAIIFYAPSGVIADKFSHRKMITSAMIITGLLGLLMATYPPLWVMLCIQVAFAITTILMLWSVSIKAASLLGDHSEQGKIMGWMEGLRGVGVMSLAVFTMWVFSRFAPDDSASLKTVIIIYSVVYILLGILCWFFVSDNNNLRSANNEEKQSFQLSDILAVLRISTT
;
A
#
# COMPACT_ATOMS: atom_id res chain seq x y z
N MET A 1 20.18 20.29 9.95
CA MET A 1 20.16 19.14 10.90
C MET A 1 20.63 17.92 10.16
N GLN A 2 21.84 17.41 10.43
CA GLN A 2 22.34 16.17 9.86
C GLN A 2 21.49 15.02 10.41
N HIS A 3 20.48 14.65 9.68
CA HIS A 3 19.75 13.41 9.94
C HIS A 3 20.76 12.28 9.75
N ASN A 4 21.01 11.50 10.80
CA ASN A 4 21.93 10.36 10.79
C ASN A 4 21.70 9.57 9.49
N SER A 5 22.66 9.57 8.57
CA SER A 5 22.52 9.03 7.21
C SER A 5 21.93 7.61 7.22
N HIS A 6 22.31 6.78 8.20
CA HIS A 6 21.78 5.43 8.38
C HIS A 6 20.28 5.39 8.68
N ARG A 7 19.77 6.27 9.56
CA ARG A 7 18.33 6.30 9.89
C ARG A 7 17.48 6.69 8.69
N ARG A 8 17.95 7.61 7.84
CA ARG A 8 17.30 8.02 6.60
C ARG A 8 17.08 6.82 5.66
N TRP A 9 18.14 6.03 5.41
CA TRP A 9 18.07 4.87 4.51
C TRP A 9 17.23 3.73 5.08
N ILE A 10 17.28 3.50 6.41
CA ILE A 10 16.40 2.54 7.08
C ILE A 10 14.93 2.96 6.94
N THR A 11 14.63 4.24 7.17
CA THR A 11 13.27 4.77 6.99
C THR A 11 12.79 4.60 5.55
N LEU A 12 13.63 4.92 4.56
CA LEU A 12 13.31 4.72 3.15
C LEU A 12 13.03 3.25 2.85
N ALA A 13 13.85 2.33 3.35
CA ALA A 13 13.66 0.90 3.15
C ALA A 13 12.32 0.42 3.75
N ILE A 14 12.00 0.83 4.97
CA ILE A 14 10.73 0.45 5.63
C ILE A 14 9.51 0.99 4.85
N ILE A 15 9.54 2.26 4.43
CA ILE A 15 8.46 2.86 3.65
C ILE A 15 8.32 2.14 2.30
N SER A 16 9.44 1.85 1.64
CA SER A 16 9.46 1.17 0.34
C SER A 16 8.90 -0.24 0.43
N PHE A 17 9.35 -1.02 1.42
CA PHE A 17 8.82 -2.35 1.69
C PHE A 17 7.32 -2.31 1.97
N SER A 18 6.88 -1.43 2.88
CA SER A 18 5.46 -1.27 3.22
C SER A 18 4.63 -0.92 1.99
N GLY A 19 5.08 0.05 1.18
CA GLY A 19 4.41 0.47 -0.04
C GLY A 19 4.38 -0.60 -1.14
N GLY A 20 5.38 -1.51 -1.19
CA GLY A 20 5.41 -2.62 -2.13
C GLY A 20 4.44 -3.73 -1.74
N VAL A 21 4.70 -4.37 -0.60
CA VAL A 21 3.98 -5.58 -0.19
C VAL A 21 2.51 -5.36 0.17
N SER A 22 2.09 -4.12 0.46
CA SER A 22 0.71 -3.83 0.87
C SER A 22 -0.36 -4.21 -0.15
N PHE A 23 0.02 -4.36 -1.41
CA PHE A 23 -0.89 -4.73 -2.49
C PHE A 23 -1.03 -6.24 -2.71
N ASP A 24 -0.14 -7.07 -2.14
CA ASP A 24 -0.07 -8.50 -2.45
C ASP A 24 -1.37 -9.24 -2.08
N LEU A 25 -2.04 -8.88 -0.97
CA LEU A 25 -3.32 -9.48 -0.62
C LEU A 25 -4.47 -9.03 -1.52
N ALA A 26 -4.49 -7.76 -1.95
CA ALA A 26 -5.47 -7.27 -2.90
C ALA A 26 -5.30 -7.95 -4.27
N TYR A 27 -4.05 -8.25 -4.65
CA TYR A 27 -3.67 -8.91 -5.89
C TYR A 27 -3.37 -10.41 -5.73
N LEU A 28 -3.81 -11.05 -4.65
CA LEU A 28 -3.53 -12.45 -4.33
C LEU A 28 -3.83 -13.42 -5.49
N ARG A 29 -4.83 -13.10 -6.30
CA ARG A 29 -5.20 -13.91 -7.48
C ARG A 29 -4.07 -14.09 -8.50
N TYR A 30 -3.13 -13.15 -8.62
CA TYR A 30 -2.06 -13.28 -9.63
C TYR A 30 -1.14 -14.47 -9.38
N ILE A 31 -1.00 -14.88 -8.14
CA ILE A 31 -0.15 -16.01 -7.76
C ILE A 31 -1.02 -17.22 -7.35
N TYR A 32 -2.14 -16.97 -6.65
CA TYR A 32 -2.92 -18.01 -5.97
C TYR A 32 -4.36 -18.14 -6.50
N GLN A 33 -4.60 -17.85 -7.81
CA GLN A 33 -5.95 -17.94 -8.38
C GLN A 33 -6.56 -19.35 -8.26
N ILE A 34 -5.79 -20.41 -8.60
CA ILE A 34 -6.25 -21.80 -8.49
C ILE A 34 -6.55 -22.19 -7.03
N PRO A 35 -5.66 -21.92 -6.06
CA PRO A 35 -5.96 -22.11 -4.63
C PRO A 35 -7.18 -21.34 -4.14
N MET A 36 -7.37 -20.09 -4.59
CA MET A 36 -8.57 -19.30 -4.23
C MET A 36 -9.86 -19.96 -4.74
N ALA A 37 -9.89 -20.39 -5.99
CA ALA A 37 -11.04 -21.10 -6.55
C ALA A 37 -11.29 -22.41 -5.78
N LYS A 38 -10.25 -23.17 -5.48
CA LYS A 38 -10.36 -24.47 -4.83
C LYS A 38 -10.77 -24.38 -3.35
N PHE A 39 -10.12 -23.50 -2.57
CA PHE A 39 -10.25 -23.50 -1.11
C PHE A 39 -11.27 -22.46 -0.60
N MET A 40 -11.44 -21.34 -1.30
CA MET A 40 -12.46 -20.34 -0.97
C MET A 40 -13.79 -20.62 -1.68
N GLY A 41 -13.81 -21.52 -2.68
CA GLY A 41 -14.99 -21.91 -3.41
C GLY A 41 -15.49 -20.87 -4.42
N PHE A 42 -14.66 -19.90 -4.79
CA PHE A 42 -15.03 -18.86 -5.75
C PHE A 42 -14.84 -19.34 -7.19
N SER A 43 -15.82 -19.08 -8.03
CA SER A 43 -15.70 -19.22 -9.48
C SER A 43 -14.71 -18.20 -10.05
N ASN A 44 -14.19 -18.46 -11.25
CA ASN A 44 -13.30 -17.51 -11.94
C ASN A 44 -13.96 -16.13 -12.16
N THR A 45 -15.28 -16.12 -12.38
CA THR A 45 -16.07 -14.88 -12.52
C THR A 45 -16.12 -14.11 -11.22
N GLU A 46 -16.34 -14.77 -10.09
CA GLU A 46 -16.33 -14.12 -8.77
C GLU A 46 -14.95 -13.62 -8.39
N ILE A 47 -13.88 -14.35 -8.68
CA ILE A 47 -12.50 -13.88 -8.50
C ILE A 47 -12.24 -12.64 -9.38
N GLY A 48 -12.78 -12.63 -10.61
CA GLY A 48 -12.74 -11.45 -11.47
C GLY A 48 -13.50 -10.26 -10.87
N LEU A 49 -14.67 -10.48 -10.30
CA LEU A 49 -15.48 -9.46 -9.64
C LEU A 49 -14.77 -8.88 -8.40
N ILE A 50 -14.16 -9.73 -7.58
CA ILE A 50 -13.35 -9.32 -6.42
C ILE A 50 -12.25 -8.34 -6.86
N MET A 51 -11.53 -8.67 -7.92
CA MET A 51 -10.46 -7.82 -8.44
C MET A 51 -10.99 -6.52 -9.05
N SER A 52 -12.10 -6.58 -9.79
CA SER A 52 -12.73 -5.41 -10.39
C SER A 52 -13.23 -4.43 -9.33
N THR A 53 -13.75 -4.95 -8.21
CA THR A 53 -14.19 -4.14 -7.07
C THR A 53 -13.04 -3.34 -6.48
N PHE A 54 -11.87 -3.96 -6.28
CA PHE A 54 -10.66 -3.24 -5.87
C PHE A 54 -10.28 -2.15 -6.89
N GLY A 55 -10.26 -2.49 -8.19
CA GLY A 55 -9.87 -1.55 -9.25
C GLY A 55 -10.79 -0.33 -9.33
N ILE A 56 -12.11 -0.53 -9.26
CA ILE A 56 -13.08 0.57 -9.27
C ILE A 56 -12.91 1.45 -8.03
N ALA A 57 -12.80 0.85 -6.85
CA ALA A 57 -12.56 1.58 -5.61
C ALA A 57 -11.23 2.35 -5.66
N ALA A 58 -10.16 1.75 -6.20
CA ALA A 58 -8.87 2.39 -6.36
C ALA A 58 -8.95 3.66 -7.22
N ILE A 59 -9.67 3.63 -8.35
CA ILE A 59 -9.86 4.80 -9.21
C ILE A 59 -10.54 5.94 -8.43
N ILE A 60 -11.58 5.62 -7.66
CA ILE A 60 -12.32 6.61 -6.85
C ILE A 60 -11.41 7.24 -5.78
N PHE A 61 -10.61 6.42 -5.08
CA PHE A 61 -9.78 6.88 -3.98
C PHE A 61 -8.46 7.50 -4.41
N TYR A 62 -8.03 7.32 -5.66
CA TYR A 62 -6.77 7.89 -6.16
C TYR A 62 -6.80 9.43 -6.15
N ALA A 63 -7.89 10.04 -6.61
CA ALA A 63 -8.01 11.49 -6.70
C ALA A 63 -7.89 12.18 -5.31
N PRO A 64 -8.61 11.78 -4.24
CA PRO A 64 -8.48 12.41 -2.93
C PRO A 64 -7.19 12.05 -2.18
N SER A 65 -6.45 11.01 -2.58
CA SER A 65 -5.27 10.51 -1.85
C SER A 65 -4.16 11.56 -1.71
N GLY A 66 -3.93 12.39 -2.73
CA GLY A 66 -2.95 13.46 -2.70
C GLY A 66 -3.28 14.53 -1.65
N VAL A 67 -4.54 14.95 -1.60
CA VAL A 67 -5.03 15.94 -0.61
C VAL A 67 -4.91 15.40 0.82
N ILE A 68 -5.18 14.11 1.00
CA ILE A 68 -5.05 13.45 2.30
C ILE A 68 -3.58 13.37 2.72
N ALA A 69 -2.69 13.03 1.79
CA ALA A 69 -1.24 13.01 2.05
C ALA A 69 -0.71 14.37 2.52
N ASP A 70 -1.33 15.48 2.08
CA ASP A 70 -0.95 16.82 2.50
C ASP A 70 -1.48 17.24 3.88
N LYS A 71 -2.63 16.71 4.27
CA LYS A 71 -3.33 17.17 5.48
C LYS A 71 -2.99 16.38 6.73
N PHE A 72 -2.67 15.08 6.58
CA PHE A 72 -2.51 14.17 7.71
C PHE A 72 -1.05 13.80 7.98
N SER A 73 -0.79 13.35 9.20
CA SER A 73 0.52 12.85 9.63
C SER A 73 0.92 11.60 8.84
N HIS A 74 2.07 11.66 8.15
CA HIS A 74 2.56 10.54 7.35
C HIS A 74 2.76 9.28 8.20
N ARG A 75 3.35 9.42 9.40
CA ARG A 75 3.56 8.31 10.33
C ARG A 75 2.25 7.63 10.69
N LYS A 76 1.25 8.40 11.13
CA LYS A 76 -0.05 7.86 11.53
C LYS A 76 -0.76 7.18 10.36
N MET A 77 -0.74 7.81 9.18
CA MET A 77 -1.39 7.29 7.99
C MET A 77 -0.78 5.96 7.54
N ILE A 78 0.55 5.89 7.38
CA ILE A 78 1.23 4.67 6.94
C ILE A 78 1.04 3.56 7.98
N THR A 79 1.23 3.86 9.26
CA THR A 79 1.06 2.87 10.35
C THR A 79 -0.36 2.31 10.39
N SER A 80 -1.38 3.18 10.41
CA SER A 80 -2.78 2.73 10.47
C SER A 80 -3.18 1.98 9.20
N ALA A 81 -2.74 2.42 8.03
CA ALA A 81 -2.98 1.73 6.77
C ALA A 81 -2.44 0.30 6.82
N MET A 82 -1.19 0.11 7.21
CA MET A 82 -0.55 -1.21 7.27
C MET A 82 -1.22 -2.14 8.31
N ILE A 83 -1.53 -1.61 9.51
CA ILE A 83 -2.18 -2.41 10.55
C ILE A 83 -3.59 -2.83 10.11
N ILE A 84 -4.40 -1.89 9.58
CA ILE A 84 -5.75 -2.20 9.11
C ILE A 84 -5.70 -3.19 7.95
N THR A 85 -4.79 -3.02 6.99
CA THR A 85 -4.61 -3.96 5.87
C THR A 85 -4.26 -5.36 6.39
N GLY A 86 -3.39 -5.46 7.38
CA GLY A 86 -3.07 -6.74 8.03
C GLY A 86 -4.27 -7.38 8.74
N LEU A 87 -5.08 -6.60 9.46
CA LEU A 87 -6.30 -7.08 10.11
C LEU A 87 -7.35 -7.55 9.08
N LEU A 88 -7.53 -6.81 7.99
CA LEU A 88 -8.39 -7.24 6.87
C LEU A 88 -7.88 -8.54 6.23
N GLY A 89 -6.57 -8.72 6.14
CA GLY A 89 -5.97 -9.98 5.69
C GLY A 89 -6.27 -11.14 6.64
N LEU A 90 -6.23 -10.94 7.96
CA LEU A 90 -6.65 -11.97 8.93
C LEU A 90 -8.12 -12.32 8.77
N LEU A 91 -8.99 -11.34 8.49
CA LEU A 91 -10.39 -11.61 8.16
C LEU A 91 -10.51 -12.39 6.85
N MET A 92 -9.74 -12.04 5.82
CA MET A 92 -9.69 -12.78 4.55
C MET A 92 -9.26 -14.24 4.74
N ALA A 93 -8.35 -14.53 5.70
CA ALA A 93 -7.91 -15.88 6.02
C ALA A 93 -9.01 -16.78 6.61
N THR A 94 -10.14 -16.23 7.02
CA THR A 94 -11.31 -17.02 7.47
C THR A 94 -12.12 -17.59 6.31
N TYR A 95 -11.77 -17.27 5.06
CA TYR A 95 -12.49 -17.63 3.83
C TYR A 95 -13.95 -17.14 3.85
N PRO A 96 -14.16 -15.83 3.99
CA PRO A 96 -15.49 -15.27 4.13
C PRO A 96 -16.30 -15.39 2.81
N PRO A 97 -17.64 -15.28 2.89
CA PRO A 97 -18.49 -15.31 1.70
C PRO A 97 -18.18 -14.12 0.76
N LEU A 98 -18.61 -14.25 -0.51
CA LEU A 98 -18.28 -13.29 -1.58
C LEU A 98 -18.56 -11.83 -1.21
N TRP A 99 -19.71 -11.54 -0.61
CA TRP A 99 -20.07 -10.16 -0.27
C TRP A 99 -19.11 -9.53 0.76
N VAL A 100 -18.63 -10.31 1.75
CA VAL A 100 -17.62 -9.85 2.69
C VAL A 100 -16.29 -9.64 1.98
N MET A 101 -15.92 -10.53 1.04
CA MET A 101 -14.72 -10.39 0.25
C MET A 101 -14.73 -9.10 -0.59
N LEU A 102 -15.87 -8.73 -1.18
CA LEU A 102 -16.04 -7.47 -1.90
C LEU A 102 -15.84 -6.26 -0.98
N CYS A 103 -16.41 -6.30 0.24
CA CYS A 103 -16.17 -5.26 1.25
C CYS A 103 -14.70 -5.16 1.66
N ILE A 104 -14.01 -6.29 1.83
CA ILE A 104 -12.56 -6.33 2.11
C ILE A 104 -11.77 -5.66 0.99
N GLN A 105 -12.13 -5.89 -0.28
CA GLN A 105 -11.46 -5.28 -1.42
C GLN A 105 -11.62 -3.76 -1.47
N VAL A 106 -12.82 -3.24 -1.16
CA VAL A 106 -13.03 -1.80 -1.01
C VAL A 106 -12.18 -1.24 0.14
N ALA A 107 -12.15 -1.95 1.27
CA ALA A 107 -11.34 -1.56 2.42
C ALA A 107 -9.82 -1.61 2.10
N PHE A 108 -9.36 -2.59 1.32
CA PHE A 108 -7.99 -2.62 0.81
C PHE A 108 -7.69 -1.40 -0.08
N ALA A 109 -8.60 -0.99 -0.96
CA ALA A 109 -8.39 0.22 -1.77
C ALA A 109 -8.28 1.48 -0.89
N ILE A 110 -9.08 1.59 0.17
CA ILE A 110 -8.97 2.69 1.13
C ILE A 110 -7.60 2.68 1.80
N THR A 111 -7.18 1.55 2.36
CA THR A 111 -5.92 1.49 3.11
C THR A 111 -4.70 1.62 2.21
N THR A 112 -4.68 0.98 1.05
CA THR A 112 -3.50 0.95 0.17
C THR A 112 -3.41 2.16 -0.76
N ILE A 113 -4.51 2.61 -1.35
CA ILE A 113 -4.51 3.74 -2.29
C ILE A 113 -4.70 5.06 -1.55
N LEU A 114 -5.78 5.20 -0.76
CA LEU A 114 -6.12 6.47 -0.14
C LEU A 114 -5.14 6.84 0.99
N MET A 115 -4.78 5.86 1.83
CA MET A 115 -4.00 6.12 3.04
C MET A 115 -2.49 5.89 2.87
N LEU A 116 -2.07 4.94 2.02
CA LEU A 116 -0.66 4.53 1.96
C LEU A 116 0.08 5.07 0.74
N TRP A 117 -0.48 4.93 -0.46
CA TRP A 117 0.24 5.18 -1.72
C TRP A 117 0.85 6.58 -1.80
N SER A 118 0.00 7.62 -1.85
CA SER A 118 0.46 9.01 -1.98
C SER A 118 1.26 9.48 -0.77
N VAL A 119 0.89 8.99 0.43
CA VAL A 119 1.57 9.32 1.68
C VAL A 119 2.99 8.74 1.71
N SER A 120 3.19 7.51 1.24
CA SER A 120 4.52 6.87 1.20
C SER A 120 5.46 7.57 0.21
N ILE A 121 4.96 7.97 -0.96
CA ILE A 121 5.74 8.74 -1.94
C ILE A 121 6.17 10.09 -1.34
N LYS A 122 5.23 10.79 -0.71
CA LYS A 122 5.53 12.08 -0.07
C LYS A 122 6.48 11.93 1.11
N ALA A 123 6.28 10.94 1.97
CA ALA A 123 7.19 10.67 3.08
C ALA A 123 8.61 10.33 2.61
N ALA A 124 8.75 9.59 1.50
CA ALA A 124 10.04 9.29 0.89
C ALA A 124 10.69 10.55 0.30
N SER A 125 9.92 11.40 -0.41
CA SER A 125 10.46 12.63 -1.00
C SER A 125 11.03 13.60 0.04
N LEU A 126 10.49 13.60 1.24
CA LEU A 126 10.98 14.44 2.36
C LEU A 126 12.29 13.91 2.99
N LEU A 127 12.78 12.74 2.59
CA LEU A 127 14.03 12.18 3.09
C LEU A 127 15.27 12.74 2.40
N GLY A 128 15.14 13.56 1.36
CA GLY A 128 16.27 14.15 0.67
C GLY A 128 15.99 15.49 0.03
N ASP A 129 17.08 16.19 -0.33
CA ASP A 129 17.03 17.47 -0.99
C ASP A 129 16.60 17.36 -2.46
N HIS A 130 16.25 18.48 -3.09
CA HIS A 130 15.83 18.53 -4.50
C HIS A 130 16.81 17.84 -5.46
N SER A 131 18.12 17.96 -5.22
CA SER A 131 19.18 17.33 -6.03
C SER A 131 19.24 15.81 -5.89
N GLU A 132 18.67 15.23 -4.82
CA GLU A 132 18.69 13.81 -4.52
C GLU A 132 17.37 13.10 -4.84
N GLN A 133 16.31 13.82 -5.25
CA GLN A 133 14.96 13.27 -5.46
C GLN A 133 14.95 12.07 -6.41
N GLY A 134 15.65 12.16 -7.55
CA GLY A 134 15.75 11.05 -8.48
C GLY A 134 16.38 9.79 -7.87
N LYS A 135 17.42 9.96 -7.04
CA LYS A 135 18.09 8.87 -6.34
C LYS A 135 17.17 8.23 -5.29
N ILE A 136 16.44 9.04 -4.52
CA ILE A 136 15.52 8.54 -3.49
C ILE A 136 14.36 7.77 -4.12
N MET A 137 13.75 8.33 -5.17
CA MET A 137 12.65 7.65 -5.86
C MET A 137 13.12 6.37 -6.54
N GLY A 138 14.30 6.37 -7.16
CA GLY A 138 14.90 5.15 -7.74
C GLY A 138 15.14 4.06 -6.71
N TRP A 139 15.69 4.40 -5.54
CA TRP A 139 15.87 3.46 -4.44
C TRP A 139 14.54 2.99 -3.86
N MET A 140 13.57 3.89 -3.73
CA MET A 140 12.23 3.54 -3.26
C MET A 140 11.59 2.46 -4.15
N GLU A 141 11.58 2.66 -5.46
CA GLU A 141 10.97 1.70 -6.39
C GLU A 141 11.78 0.39 -6.47
N GLY A 142 13.10 0.46 -6.46
CA GLY A 142 13.94 -0.74 -6.40
C GLY A 142 13.70 -1.58 -5.15
N LEU A 143 13.66 -0.96 -3.98
CA LEU A 143 13.40 -1.65 -2.71
C LEU A 143 11.96 -2.18 -2.62
N ARG A 144 10.98 -1.50 -3.23
CA ARG A 144 9.60 -2.00 -3.37
C ARG A 144 9.57 -3.29 -4.16
N GLY A 145 10.23 -3.31 -5.32
CA GLY A 145 10.31 -4.52 -6.16
C GLY A 145 10.98 -5.68 -5.44
N VAL A 146 12.10 -5.43 -4.75
CA VAL A 146 12.78 -6.45 -3.94
C VAL A 146 11.86 -6.97 -2.83
N GLY A 147 11.12 -6.09 -2.15
CA GLY A 147 10.17 -6.47 -1.09
C GLY A 147 9.09 -7.40 -1.58
N VAL A 148 8.39 -7.00 -2.64
CA VAL A 148 7.33 -7.81 -3.28
C VAL A 148 7.87 -9.17 -3.72
N MET A 149 8.98 -9.19 -4.46
CA MET A 149 9.55 -10.43 -4.99
C MET A 149 10.00 -11.37 -3.87
N SER A 150 10.69 -10.86 -2.85
CA SER A 150 11.19 -11.70 -1.75
C SER A 150 10.04 -12.32 -0.94
N LEU A 151 8.99 -11.55 -0.66
CA LEU A 151 7.83 -12.04 0.07
C LEU A 151 7.02 -13.02 -0.78
N ALA A 152 6.85 -12.77 -2.07
CA ALA A 152 6.18 -13.69 -2.99
C ALA A 152 6.92 -15.04 -3.07
N VAL A 153 8.25 -15.03 -3.27
CA VAL A 153 9.05 -16.25 -3.31
C VAL A 153 8.97 -17.00 -1.98
N PHE A 154 9.05 -16.28 -0.86
CA PHE A 154 8.94 -16.88 0.47
C PHE A 154 7.58 -17.55 0.68
N THR A 155 6.48 -16.86 0.35
CA THR A 155 5.13 -17.41 0.51
C THR A 155 4.85 -18.58 -0.43
N MET A 156 5.37 -18.55 -1.66
CA MET A 156 5.32 -19.70 -2.58
C MET A 156 6.09 -20.90 -2.02
N TRP A 157 7.27 -20.67 -1.45
CA TRP A 157 8.04 -21.73 -0.80
C TRP A 157 7.30 -22.33 0.39
N VAL A 158 6.69 -21.50 1.25
CA VAL A 158 5.84 -21.99 2.36
C VAL A 158 4.65 -22.79 1.81
N PHE A 159 3.96 -22.25 0.79
CA PHE A 159 2.83 -22.92 0.17
C PHE A 159 3.18 -24.31 -0.36
N SER A 160 4.36 -24.46 -0.97
CA SER A 160 4.85 -25.74 -1.53
C SER A 160 5.16 -26.82 -0.47
N ARG A 161 5.16 -26.47 0.83
CA ARG A 161 5.38 -27.42 1.93
C ARG A 161 4.11 -28.15 2.37
N PHE A 162 2.95 -27.66 1.94
CA PHE A 162 1.65 -28.29 2.24
C PHE A 162 1.28 -29.34 1.18
N ALA A 163 0.43 -30.29 1.57
CA ALA A 163 -0.17 -31.20 0.60
C ALA A 163 -1.05 -30.42 -0.41
N PRO A 164 -1.16 -30.88 -1.66
CA PRO A 164 -1.90 -30.15 -2.71
C PRO A 164 -3.39 -29.91 -2.41
N ASP A 165 -3.97 -30.70 -1.53
CA ASP A 165 -5.37 -30.62 -1.13
C ASP A 165 -5.60 -29.96 0.24
N ASP A 166 -4.54 -29.49 0.89
CA ASP A 166 -4.64 -28.88 2.21
C ASP A 166 -5.03 -27.39 2.09
N SER A 167 -6.24 -27.06 2.52
CA SER A 167 -6.75 -25.69 2.57
C SER A 167 -5.96 -24.78 3.52
N ALA A 168 -5.21 -25.36 4.46
CA ALA A 168 -4.32 -24.61 5.35
C ALA A 168 -3.18 -23.93 4.61
N SER A 169 -2.79 -24.42 3.43
CA SER A 169 -1.73 -23.84 2.60
C SER A 169 -2.00 -22.38 2.25
N LEU A 170 -3.14 -22.08 1.65
CA LEU A 170 -3.54 -20.72 1.27
C LEU A 170 -3.80 -19.86 2.49
N LYS A 171 -4.45 -20.41 3.52
CA LYS A 171 -4.71 -19.73 4.79
C LYS A 171 -3.40 -19.27 5.45
N THR A 172 -2.38 -20.12 5.49
CA THR A 172 -1.07 -19.80 6.06
C THR A 172 -0.39 -18.67 5.28
N VAL A 173 -0.46 -18.70 3.94
CA VAL A 173 0.06 -17.63 3.09
C VAL A 173 -0.60 -16.28 3.44
N ILE A 174 -1.93 -16.23 3.51
CA ILE A 174 -2.67 -15.00 3.85
C ILE A 174 -2.29 -14.50 5.24
N ILE A 175 -2.14 -15.40 6.22
CA ILE A 175 -1.72 -15.04 7.58
C ILE A 175 -0.30 -14.47 7.57
N ILE A 176 0.64 -15.05 6.79
CA ILE A 176 2.01 -14.53 6.68
C ILE A 176 2.00 -13.09 6.16
N TYR A 177 1.29 -12.82 5.05
CA TYR A 177 1.14 -11.46 4.54
C TYR A 177 0.58 -10.53 5.60
N SER A 178 -0.47 -10.95 6.29
CA SER A 178 -1.16 -10.16 7.33
C SER A 178 -0.23 -9.80 8.49
N VAL A 179 0.54 -10.78 8.98
CA VAL A 179 1.52 -10.57 10.07
C VAL A 179 2.64 -9.63 9.61
N VAL A 180 3.18 -9.82 8.40
CA VAL A 180 4.20 -8.94 7.83
C VAL A 180 3.69 -7.50 7.75
N TYR A 181 2.45 -7.28 7.33
CA TYR A 181 1.86 -5.93 7.28
C TYR A 181 1.75 -5.30 8.66
N ILE A 182 1.27 -6.04 9.66
CA ILE A 182 1.19 -5.53 11.04
C ILE A 182 2.58 -5.18 11.56
N LEU A 183 3.58 -6.05 11.36
CA LEU A 183 4.96 -5.79 11.78
C LEU A 183 5.56 -4.57 11.08
N LEU A 184 5.37 -4.42 9.77
CA LEU A 184 5.80 -3.23 9.03
C LEU A 184 5.08 -1.98 9.51
N GLY A 185 3.79 -2.06 9.83
CA GLY A 185 3.05 -0.96 10.43
C GLY A 185 3.66 -0.50 11.77
N ILE A 186 4.02 -1.46 12.63
CA ILE A 186 4.70 -1.17 13.89
C ILE A 186 6.08 -0.53 13.64
N LEU A 187 6.87 -1.06 12.69
CA LEU A 187 8.17 -0.47 12.32
C LEU A 187 8.00 0.95 11.79
N CYS A 188 6.98 1.21 10.96
CA CYS A 188 6.68 2.55 10.47
C CYS A 188 6.42 3.54 11.61
N TRP A 189 5.75 3.11 12.68
CA TRP A 189 5.52 3.96 13.84
C TRP A 189 6.81 4.46 14.50
N PHE A 190 7.83 3.63 14.58
CA PHE A 190 9.10 3.98 15.22
C PHE A 190 10.07 4.73 14.30
N PHE A 191 10.07 4.43 13.00
CA PHE A 191 11.07 4.95 12.08
C PHE A 191 10.57 6.13 11.24
N VAL A 192 9.29 6.20 10.88
CA VAL A 192 8.76 7.32 10.11
C VAL A 192 8.57 8.52 11.02
N SER A 193 9.22 9.63 10.69
CA SER A 193 9.12 10.87 11.45
C SER A 193 7.79 11.58 11.18
N ASP A 194 7.20 12.12 12.23
CA ASP A 194 6.02 12.98 12.13
C ASP A 194 6.51 14.42 11.89
N ASN A 195 6.56 14.82 10.64
CA ASN A 195 7.19 16.07 10.26
C ASN A 195 6.20 17.25 10.25
N ASN A 196 5.67 17.58 11.43
CA ASN A 196 4.86 18.78 11.60
C ASN A 196 5.66 20.09 11.32
N ASN A 197 6.98 20.06 11.46
CA ASN A 197 7.82 21.24 11.29
C ASN A 197 8.08 21.63 9.82
N LEU A 198 7.96 20.69 8.87
CA LEU A 198 8.02 21.00 7.43
C LEU A 198 6.68 21.53 6.89
N ARG A 199 5.59 21.34 7.62
CA ARG A 199 4.31 21.97 7.31
C ARG A 199 4.34 23.50 7.44
N SER A 200 5.10 24.03 8.40
CA SER A 200 5.22 25.49 8.60
C SER A 200 6.04 26.17 7.51
N ALA A 201 7.10 25.53 7.02
CA ALA A 201 7.93 26.11 5.95
C ALA A 201 7.25 26.06 4.57
N ASN A 202 6.48 25.01 4.26
CA ASN A 202 5.73 24.90 3.00
C ASN A 202 4.40 25.67 2.99
N ASN A 203 3.91 26.15 4.12
CA ASN A 203 2.70 26.99 4.14
C ASN A 203 2.93 28.39 3.60
N GLU A 204 4.18 28.85 3.51
CA GLU A 204 4.50 30.15 2.89
C GLU A 204 4.60 30.07 1.35
N GLU A 205 4.77 28.88 0.76
CA GLU A 205 4.80 28.66 -0.71
C GLU A 205 3.54 28.01 -1.28
N LYS A 206 2.53 27.72 -0.48
CA LYS A 206 1.25 27.20 -1.01
C LYS A 206 0.48 28.31 -1.72
N GLN A 207 0.75 28.50 -3.00
CA GLN A 207 -0.35 28.81 -3.93
C GLN A 207 -1.41 27.72 -3.73
N SER A 208 -2.50 28.09 -3.10
CA SER A 208 -3.67 27.23 -2.95
C SER A 208 -4.06 26.75 -4.35
N PHE A 209 -3.90 25.45 -4.61
CA PHE A 209 -4.39 24.81 -5.82
C PHE A 209 -5.91 25.00 -5.82
N GLN A 210 -6.39 26.01 -6.55
CA GLN A 210 -7.80 26.35 -6.61
C GLN A 210 -8.43 25.50 -7.72
N LEU A 211 -9.69 25.12 -7.55
CA LEU A 211 -10.48 24.46 -8.59
C LEU A 211 -10.48 25.27 -9.92
N SER A 212 -10.24 26.58 -9.84
CA SER A 212 -10.01 27.48 -10.97
C SER A 212 -8.82 27.06 -11.84
N ASP A 213 -7.76 26.48 -11.26
CA ASP A 213 -6.54 26.09 -12.02
C ASP A 213 -6.80 24.81 -12.84
N ILE A 214 -7.64 23.90 -12.32
CA ILE A 214 -8.09 22.71 -13.08
C ILE A 214 -8.96 23.14 -14.25
N LEU A 215 -9.88 24.09 -14.04
CA LEU A 215 -10.73 24.61 -15.11
C LEU A 215 -9.94 25.40 -16.16
N ALA A 216 -8.87 26.10 -15.74
CA ALA A 216 -7.98 26.79 -16.67
C ALA A 216 -7.22 25.81 -17.59
N VAL A 217 -6.70 24.71 -17.03
CA VAL A 217 -6.01 23.67 -17.81
C VAL A 217 -6.96 22.97 -18.78
N LEU A 218 -8.20 22.66 -18.36
CA LEU A 218 -9.21 22.06 -19.24
C LEU A 218 -9.63 23.02 -20.37
N ARG A 219 -9.59 24.32 -20.13
CA ARG A 219 -9.94 25.35 -21.14
C ARG A 219 -8.86 25.54 -22.21
N ILE A 220 -7.59 25.29 -21.87
CA ILE A 220 -6.46 25.37 -22.84
C ILE A 220 -6.49 24.17 -23.81
N SER A 221 -7.07 23.03 -23.43
CA SER A 221 -7.16 21.82 -24.28
C SER A 221 -8.27 21.88 -25.32
N THR A 222 -9.07 22.97 -25.40
CA THR A 222 -10.19 23.13 -26.35
C THR A 222 -9.97 24.22 -27.40
N THR A 223 -8.76 24.75 -27.48
CA THR A 223 -8.28 25.62 -28.55
C THR A 223 -7.18 24.93 -29.33
#